data_241ec62202170c580187b39fd5a03409
#
_entry.id   241ec62202170c580187b39fd5a03409
#
_cell.length_a   1.000
_cell.length_b   1.000
_cell.length_c   1.000
_cell.angle_alpha   90.00
_cell.angle_beta   90.00
_cell.angle_gamma   90.00
#
_symmetry.space_group_name_H-M   'P 1'
#
loop_
_entity.id
_entity.type
_entity.pdbx_description
1 polymer ?
#
loop_
_entity_poly.entity_id
_entity_poly.type
_entity_poly.pdbx_seq_one_letter_code
_entity_poly.pdbx_strand_id
1 'polypeptide(L)'
;MPHYLQQIAYSIEGWKALVKKPQNRIEAVRPAIEKLGGKIESAWFAFGDYDVVLIVQMPSNVDAGAIAIAFAAGGACKAVKTTPLLTVDEAVEAMKKAAGSEYRAPH
;
A
#
# COMPACT_ATOMS: atom_id res chain seq x y z
N MET A 1 -7.95 3.15 -12.27
CA MET A 1 -7.96 2.35 -11.02
C MET A 1 -7.50 3.20 -9.86
N PRO A 2 -8.07 3.00 -8.67
CA PRO A 2 -7.59 3.70 -7.47
C PRO A 2 -6.12 3.39 -7.17
N HIS A 3 -5.47 4.38 -6.54
CA HIS A 3 -4.07 4.29 -6.14
C HIS A 3 -3.97 4.12 -4.63
N TYR A 4 -2.96 3.38 -4.20
CA TYR A 4 -2.71 3.13 -2.78
C TYR A 4 -1.22 3.25 -2.50
N LEU A 5 -0.90 3.89 -1.37
CA LEU A 5 0.45 3.88 -0.81
C LEU A 5 0.51 2.69 0.15
N GLN A 6 1.44 1.77 -0.09
CA GLN A 6 1.70 0.67 0.83
C GLN A 6 3.05 0.83 1.47
N GLN A 7 3.08 0.77 2.78
CA GLN A 7 4.30 0.87 3.58
C GLN A 7 4.41 -0.41 4.41
N ILE A 8 5.52 -1.09 4.25
CA ILE A 8 5.73 -2.43 4.80
C ILE A 8 6.99 -2.43 5.66
N ALA A 9 6.89 -3.00 6.86
CA ALA A 9 8.04 -3.27 7.70
C ALA A 9 8.17 -4.78 7.88
N TYR A 10 9.38 -5.30 7.67
CA TYR A 10 9.65 -6.73 7.83
C TYR A 10 9.79 -7.09 9.31
N SER A 11 9.41 -8.32 9.63
CA SER A 11 9.69 -8.93 10.93
C SER A 11 11.18 -9.30 11.02
N ILE A 12 11.63 -9.67 12.22
CA ILE A 12 12.99 -10.18 12.41
C ILE A 12 13.23 -11.41 11.52
N GLU A 13 12.27 -12.33 11.47
CA GLU A 13 12.35 -13.51 10.62
C GLU A 13 12.42 -13.17 9.15
N GLY A 14 11.64 -12.16 8.72
CA GLY A 14 11.68 -11.66 7.34
C GLY A 14 13.06 -11.12 6.97
N TRP A 15 13.63 -10.29 7.84
CA TRP A 15 14.98 -9.76 7.61
C TRP A 15 16.06 -10.85 7.62
N LYS A 16 15.97 -11.81 8.56
CA LYS A 16 16.92 -12.93 8.59
C LYS A 16 16.91 -13.72 7.29
N ALA A 17 15.72 -13.98 6.76
CA ALA A 17 15.58 -14.70 5.50
C ALA A 17 16.19 -13.91 4.33
N LEU A 18 15.96 -12.60 4.28
CA LEU A 18 16.49 -11.74 3.21
C LEU A 18 18.01 -11.58 3.29
N VAL A 19 18.57 -11.49 4.48
CA VAL A 19 20.03 -11.43 4.66
C VAL A 19 20.68 -12.74 4.26
N LYS A 20 20.04 -13.86 4.60
CA LYS A 20 20.54 -15.20 4.24
C LYS A 20 20.48 -15.44 2.73
N LYS A 21 19.42 -14.96 2.07
CA LYS A 21 19.23 -15.09 0.64
C LYS A 21 18.73 -13.75 0.06
N PRO A 22 19.65 -12.80 -0.20
CA PRO A 22 19.25 -11.52 -0.79
C PRO A 22 18.52 -11.73 -2.11
N GLN A 23 17.40 -11.00 -2.27
CA GLN A 23 16.53 -11.16 -3.43
C GLN A 23 15.71 -9.90 -3.66
N ASN A 24 15.21 -9.74 -4.88
CA ASN A 24 14.28 -8.68 -5.22
C ASN A 24 12.87 -9.09 -4.84
N ARG A 25 12.42 -8.68 -3.62
CA ARG A 25 11.09 -9.00 -3.14
C ARG A 25 9.98 -8.31 -3.91
N ILE A 26 10.27 -7.17 -4.56
CA ILE A 26 9.28 -6.48 -5.38
C ILE A 26 8.90 -7.35 -6.57
N GLU A 27 9.86 -7.95 -7.24
CA GLU A 27 9.57 -8.87 -8.34
C GLU A 27 8.89 -10.15 -7.85
N ALA A 28 9.18 -10.57 -6.63
CA ALA A 28 8.53 -11.76 -6.03
C ALA A 28 7.05 -11.51 -5.71
N VAL A 29 6.65 -10.30 -5.31
CA VAL A 29 5.26 -9.99 -4.96
C VAL A 29 4.44 -9.47 -6.13
N ARG A 30 5.09 -9.03 -7.21
CA ARG A 30 4.40 -8.51 -8.41
C ARG A 30 3.32 -9.46 -8.93
N PRO A 31 3.56 -10.77 -9.09
CA PRO A 31 2.53 -11.68 -9.58
C PRO A 31 1.28 -11.72 -8.71
N ALA A 32 1.43 -11.62 -7.39
CA ALA A 32 0.29 -11.62 -6.47
C ALA A 32 -0.58 -10.37 -6.67
N ILE A 33 0.05 -9.21 -6.85
CA ILE A 33 -0.65 -7.96 -7.11
C ILE A 33 -1.36 -8.02 -8.45
N GLU A 34 -0.68 -8.49 -9.49
CA GLU A 34 -1.25 -8.61 -10.83
C GLU A 34 -2.40 -9.61 -10.90
N LYS A 35 -2.30 -10.70 -10.14
CA LYS A 35 -3.38 -11.69 -10.06
C LYS A 35 -4.67 -11.11 -9.49
N LEU A 36 -4.57 -10.11 -8.63
CA LEU A 36 -5.71 -9.39 -8.09
C LEU A 36 -6.16 -8.23 -9.00
N GLY A 37 -5.59 -8.13 -10.19
CA GLY A 37 -5.95 -7.11 -11.17
C GLY A 37 -5.22 -5.78 -11.00
N GLY A 38 -4.24 -5.71 -10.10
CA GLY A 38 -3.49 -4.50 -9.83
C GLY A 38 -2.17 -4.41 -10.57
N LYS A 39 -1.47 -3.32 -10.34
CA LYS A 39 -0.10 -3.14 -10.84
C LYS A 39 0.71 -2.25 -9.91
N ILE A 40 2.02 -2.45 -9.90
CA ILE A 40 2.96 -1.62 -9.14
C ILE A 40 3.38 -0.44 -10.04
N GLU A 41 3.13 0.80 -9.57
CA GLU A 41 3.62 1.98 -10.26
C GLU A 41 5.06 2.31 -9.90
N SER A 42 5.39 2.23 -8.61
CA SER A 42 6.74 2.49 -8.14
C SER A 42 7.01 1.71 -6.86
N ALA A 43 8.28 1.45 -6.61
CA ALA A 43 8.74 0.67 -5.47
C ALA A 43 10.08 1.19 -4.98
N TRP A 44 10.23 1.30 -3.67
CA TRP A 44 11.42 1.81 -3.01
C TRP A 44 11.69 1.04 -1.73
N PHE A 45 12.96 0.84 -1.40
CA PHE A 45 13.37 0.44 -0.05
C PHE A 45 13.70 1.69 0.75
N ALA A 46 13.46 1.62 2.06
CA ALA A 46 13.68 2.73 2.97
C ALA A 46 14.38 2.25 4.24
N PHE A 47 14.89 3.18 5.01
CA PHE A 47 15.43 2.92 6.35
C PHE A 47 14.64 3.79 7.33
N GLY A 48 14.05 3.21 8.37
CA GLY A 48 13.26 3.94 9.35
C GLY A 48 12.10 3.11 9.82
N ASP A 49 10.93 3.72 9.93
CA ASP A 49 9.74 3.02 10.42
C ASP A 49 9.26 1.93 9.46
N TYR A 50 9.49 2.12 8.16
CA TYR A 50 9.11 1.17 7.13
C TYR A 50 10.30 0.84 6.26
N ASP A 51 10.27 -0.34 5.65
CA ASP A 51 11.39 -0.89 4.88
C ASP A 51 11.09 -0.89 3.38
N VAL A 52 9.82 -1.00 3.00
CA VAL A 52 9.38 -0.99 1.61
C VAL A 52 8.23 -0.01 1.46
N VAL A 53 8.31 0.79 0.41
CA VAL A 53 7.25 1.74 0.06
C VAL A 53 6.85 1.47 -1.39
N LEU A 54 5.57 1.20 -1.60
CA LEU A 54 5.00 0.93 -2.92
C LEU A 54 3.89 1.92 -3.22
N ILE A 55 3.80 2.32 -4.47
CA ILE A 55 2.56 2.89 -5.00
C ILE A 55 1.99 1.87 -5.97
N VAL A 56 0.77 1.43 -5.69
CA VAL A 56 0.09 0.41 -6.48
C VAL A 56 -1.27 0.92 -6.95
N GLN A 57 -1.72 0.41 -8.08
CA GLN A 57 -3.09 0.57 -8.53
C GLN A 57 -3.82 -0.75 -8.28
N MET A 58 -5.01 -0.68 -7.71
CA MET A 58 -5.85 -1.85 -7.47
C MET A 58 -7.26 -1.55 -7.99
N PRO A 59 -8.00 -2.58 -8.46
CA PRO A 59 -9.35 -2.36 -8.99
C PRO A 59 -10.33 -1.80 -7.97
N SER A 60 -10.17 -2.17 -6.69
CA SER A 60 -11.10 -1.76 -5.62
C SER A 60 -10.42 -1.83 -4.27
N ASN A 61 -11.11 -1.28 -3.26
CA ASN A 61 -10.65 -1.38 -1.86
C ASN A 61 -10.60 -2.83 -1.38
N VAL A 62 -11.49 -3.69 -1.88
CA VAL A 62 -11.47 -5.12 -1.52
C VAL A 62 -10.19 -5.77 -1.99
N ASP A 63 -9.77 -5.49 -3.22
CA ASP A 63 -8.53 -6.05 -3.77
C ASP A 63 -7.30 -5.48 -3.04
N ALA A 64 -7.31 -4.18 -2.73
CA ALA A 64 -6.24 -3.57 -1.95
C ALA A 64 -6.15 -4.17 -0.55
N GLY A 65 -7.30 -4.40 0.11
CA GLY A 65 -7.37 -5.08 1.39
C GLY A 65 -6.87 -6.51 1.31
N ALA A 66 -7.20 -7.22 0.23
CA ALA A 66 -6.78 -8.60 0.03
C ALA A 66 -5.25 -8.72 -0.03
N ILE A 67 -4.56 -7.85 -0.76
CA ILE A 67 -3.10 -7.90 -0.83
C ILE A 67 -2.47 -7.51 0.52
N ALA A 68 -3.04 -6.55 1.23
CA ALA A 68 -2.56 -6.17 2.57
C ALA A 68 -2.68 -7.34 3.54
N ILE A 69 -3.79 -8.06 3.52
CA ILE A 69 -4.02 -9.23 4.35
C ILE A 69 -3.03 -10.35 3.97
N ALA A 70 -2.81 -10.56 2.68
CA ALA A 70 -1.87 -11.58 2.21
C ALA A 70 -0.45 -11.30 2.73
N PHE A 71 0.00 -10.06 2.69
CA PHE A 71 1.30 -9.68 3.24
C PHE A 71 1.37 -9.91 4.75
N ALA A 72 0.33 -9.53 5.47
CA ALA A 72 0.27 -9.72 6.92
C ALA A 72 0.24 -11.20 7.30
N ALA A 73 -0.52 -12.01 6.57
CA ALA A 73 -0.66 -13.44 6.84
C ALA A 73 0.60 -14.25 6.52
N GLY A 74 1.47 -13.72 5.64
CA GLY A 74 2.68 -14.42 5.23
C GLY A 74 3.78 -14.51 6.29
N GLY A 75 3.67 -13.77 7.38
CA GLY A 75 4.57 -13.86 8.53
C GLY A 75 5.88 -13.11 8.42
N ALA A 76 6.25 -12.64 7.23
CA ALA A 76 7.49 -11.90 7.02
C ALA A 76 7.39 -10.41 7.34
N CYS A 77 6.18 -9.90 7.55
CA CYS A 77 5.92 -8.48 7.79
C CYS A 77 5.40 -8.27 9.21
N LYS A 78 6.01 -7.33 9.94
CA LYS A 78 5.50 -6.94 11.27
C LYS A 78 4.48 -5.81 11.17
N ALA A 79 4.45 -5.07 10.08
CA ALA A 79 3.49 -4.01 9.85
C ALA A 79 3.23 -3.84 8.36
N VAL A 80 1.97 -3.62 8.02
CA VAL A 80 1.52 -3.29 6.65
C VAL A 80 0.55 -2.13 6.79
N LYS A 81 0.89 -0.99 6.19
CA LYS A 81 0.04 0.19 6.21
C LYS A 81 -0.37 0.53 4.78
N THR A 82 -1.66 0.54 4.53
CA THR A 82 -2.23 0.87 3.22
C THR A 82 -3.01 2.17 3.32
N THR A 83 -2.63 3.16 2.53
CA THR A 83 -3.27 4.47 2.51
C THR A 83 -3.88 4.69 1.13
N PRO A 84 -5.22 4.83 1.03
CA PRO A 84 -5.85 5.21 -0.23
C PRO A 84 -5.39 6.61 -0.66
N LEU A 85 -5.13 6.77 -1.94
CA LEU A 85 -4.68 8.03 -2.50
C LEU A 85 -5.73 8.57 -3.46
N LEU A 86 -5.86 9.89 -3.50
CA LEU A 86 -6.64 10.59 -4.50
C LEU A 86 -5.68 11.28 -5.46
N THR A 87 -6.06 11.34 -6.73
CA THR A 87 -5.36 12.24 -7.66
C THR A 87 -5.65 13.69 -7.23
N VAL A 88 -4.84 14.63 -7.70
CA VAL A 88 -5.05 16.05 -7.41
C VAL A 88 -6.44 16.49 -7.87
N ASP A 89 -6.87 16.05 -9.06
CA ASP A 89 -8.20 16.39 -9.59
C ASP A 89 -9.32 15.78 -8.73
N GLU A 90 -9.17 14.54 -8.28
CA GLU A 90 -10.12 13.92 -7.36
C GLU A 90 -10.18 14.68 -6.03
N ALA A 91 -9.05 15.14 -5.54
CA ALA A 91 -9.00 15.93 -4.31
C ALA A 91 -9.76 17.25 -4.45
N VAL A 92 -9.61 17.92 -5.60
CA VAL A 92 -10.37 19.16 -5.90
C VAL A 92 -11.87 18.86 -5.93
N GLU A 93 -12.26 17.77 -6.57
CA GLU A 93 -13.68 17.35 -6.59
C GLU A 93 -14.21 17.06 -5.20
N ALA A 94 -13.40 16.38 -4.37
CA ALA A 94 -13.76 16.11 -2.97
C ALA A 94 -13.94 17.41 -2.18
N MET A 95 -13.09 18.40 -2.41
CA MET A 95 -13.20 19.72 -1.78
C MET A 95 -14.52 20.42 -2.14
N LYS A 96 -14.92 20.32 -3.40
CA LYS A 96 -16.23 20.86 -3.87
C LYS A 96 -17.38 20.17 -3.19
N LYS A 97 -17.33 18.85 -3.08
CA LYS A 97 -18.37 18.08 -2.38
C LYS A 97 -18.40 18.40 -0.89
N ALA A 98 -17.22 18.58 -0.27
CA ALA A 98 -17.14 18.97 1.14
C ALA A 98 -17.82 20.32 1.40
N ALA A 99 -17.62 21.29 0.52
CA ALA A 99 -18.28 22.59 0.62
C ALA A 99 -19.80 22.46 0.57
N GLY A 100 -20.33 21.54 -0.23
CA GLY A 100 -21.75 21.29 -0.34
C GLY A 100 -22.34 20.42 0.77
N SER A 101 -21.49 19.86 1.65
CA SER A 101 -21.96 18.97 2.74
C SER A 101 -22.67 19.73 3.88
N GLU A 102 -22.47 21.05 3.95
CA GLU A 102 -23.00 21.90 5.02
C GLU A 102 -22.52 21.52 6.43
N TYR A 103 -21.40 20.80 6.51
CA TYR A 103 -20.80 20.45 7.81
C TYR A 103 -20.36 21.72 8.54
N ARG A 104 -20.65 21.76 9.85
CA ARG A 104 -20.23 22.84 10.76
C ARG A 104 -19.38 22.28 11.88
N ALA A 105 -18.22 22.89 12.09
CA ALA A 105 -17.35 22.48 13.19
C ALA A 105 -17.98 22.80 14.55
N PRO A 106 -17.73 21.99 15.59
CA PRO A 106 -18.15 22.31 16.95
C PRO A 106 -17.50 23.61 17.43
N HIS A 107 -18.21 24.32 18.34
CA HIS A 107 -17.73 25.54 18.97
C HIS A 107 -17.43 25.29 20.44
#